data_3b3f5de26b0e45c5e33015cffec7a125
#
_entry.id   3b3f5de26b0e45c5e33015cffec7a125
#
_cell.length_a   1.000
_cell.length_b   1.000
_cell.length_c   1.000
_cell.angle_alpha   90.00
_cell.angle_beta   90.00
_cell.angle_gamma   90.00
#
_symmetry.space_group_name_H-M   'P 1'
#
loop_
_entity.id
_entity.type
_entity.pdbx_description
1 polymer ?
#
loop_
_entity_poly.entity_id
_entity_poly.type
_entity_poly.pdbx_seq_one_letter_code
_entity_poly.pdbx_strand_id
1 'polypeptide(L)'
;MESGLFDTLQTSFNVVDQGASTDGLLALAAEKGMGVIIKRPIANGAWGAEGSPTSENRAEYFRRAETMAALGPIAGAPGDRILAALGFVFAHPEVDTAIVGTWDSAHLINNIQMVEGRLPIPKEVVEELCRRFDHLGRDWVQLM
;
A
#
# COMPACT_ATOMS: atom_id res chain seq x y z
N MET A 1 6.84 -19.59 -7.49
CA MET A 1 5.50 -19.76 -8.14
C MET A 1 5.46 -20.83 -9.22
N GLU A 2 6.58 -21.27 -9.75
CA GLU A 2 6.61 -22.34 -10.78
C GLU A 2 6.20 -23.73 -10.27
N SER A 3 6.32 -23.97 -8.96
CA SER A 3 6.05 -25.29 -8.37
C SER A 3 4.56 -25.69 -8.33
N GLY A 4 3.63 -24.75 -8.40
CA GLY A 4 2.18 -25.00 -8.25
C GLY A 4 1.77 -25.55 -6.88
N LEU A 5 2.63 -25.40 -5.85
CA LEU A 5 2.41 -25.97 -4.52
C LEU A 5 1.70 -25.03 -3.54
N PHE A 6 1.50 -23.77 -3.94
CA PHE A 6 0.94 -22.74 -3.05
C PHE A 6 -0.31 -22.13 -3.65
N ASP A 7 -1.35 -21.97 -2.83
CA ASP A 7 -2.63 -21.37 -3.21
C ASP A 7 -2.67 -19.87 -2.93
N THR A 8 -1.73 -19.36 -2.13
CA THR A 8 -1.71 -17.93 -1.75
C THR A 8 -0.31 -17.34 -1.82
N LEU A 9 -0.26 -16.04 -2.12
CA LEU A 9 0.92 -15.18 -2.02
C LEU A 9 0.70 -14.17 -0.90
N GLN A 10 1.65 -14.07 0.05
CA GLN A 10 1.68 -12.97 1.00
C GLN A 10 2.88 -12.07 0.72
N THR A 11 2.65 -10.80 0.43
CA THR A 11 3.72 -9.84 0.10
C THR A 11 3.47 -8.46 0.70
N SER A 12 4.53 -7.64 0.83
CA SER A 12 4.39 -6.22 1.16
C SER A 12 3.97 -5.46 -0.10
N PHE A 13 2.96 -4.61 0.03
CA PHE A 13 2.54 -3.70 -1.01
C PHE A 13 1.81 -2.50 -0.40
N ASN A 14 2.23 -1.29 -0.75
CA ASN A 14 1.64 -0.05 -0.27
C ASN A 14 2.10 1.15 -1.11
N VAL A 15 1.61 2.33 -0.79
CA VAL A 15 1.90 3.60 -1.52
C VAL A 15 3.39 3.84 -1.76
N VAL A 16 4.25 3.48 -0.79
CA VAL A 16 5.70 3.77 -0.85
C VAL A 16 6.57 2.53 -1.05
N ASP A 17 5.94 1.39 -1.31
CA ASP A 17 6.60 0.12 -1.60
C ASP A 17 5.74 -0.65 -2.62
N GLN A 18 5.92 -0.32 -3.91
CA GLN A 18 5.10 -0.82 -5.01
C GLN A 18 5.80 -1.92 -5.82
N GLY A 19 6.96 -2.40 -5.38
CA GLY A 19 7.77 -3.40 -6.10
C GLY A 19 6.97 -4.65 -6.50
N ALA A 20 6.09 -5.14 -5.62
CA ALA A 20 5.26 -6.31 -5.93
C ALA A 20 4.36 -6.12 -7.17
N SER A 21 3.92 -4.89 -7.45
CA SER A 21 3.17 -4.57 -8.67
C SER A 21 4.11 -4.30 -9.85
N THR A 22 5.12 -3.43 -9.68
CA THR A 22 6.00 -3.00 -10.77
C THR A 22 6.88 -4.15 -11.30
N ASP A 23 7.22 -5.12 -10.48
CA ASP A 23 7.98 -6.33 -10.86
C ASP A 23 7.08 -7.46 -11.39
N GLY A 24 5.77 -7.22 -11.49
CA GLY A 24 4.80 -8.16 -12.05
C GLY A 24 4.42 -9.32 -11.11
N LEU A 25 4.81 -9.28 -9.83
CA LEU A 25 4.54 -10.35 -8.87
C LEU A 25 3.04 -10.53 -8.62
N LEU A 26 2.29 -9.41 -8.48
CA LEU A 26 0.83 -9.46 -8.27
C LEU A 26 0.14 -10.02 -9.50
N ALA A 27 0.49 -9.55 -10.71
CA ALA A 27 -0.06 -10.02 -11.96
C ALA A 27 0.20 -11.52 -12.17
N LEU A 28 1.42 -11.99 -11.87
CA LEU A 28 1.76 -13.41 -11.96
C LEU A 28 0.96 -14.27 -10.97
N ALA A 29 0.74 -13.78 -9.75
CA ALA A 29 -0.09 -14.50 -8.76
C ALA A 29 -1.53 -14.63 -9.25
N ALA A 30 -2.12 -13.55 -9.76
CA ALA A 30 -3.47 -13.56 -10.34
C ALA A 30 -3.57 -14.50 -11.56
N GLU A 31 -2.59 -14.48 -12.47
CA GLU A 31 -2.53 -15.41 -13.60
C GLU A 31 -2.52 -16.88 -13.16
N LYS A 32 -1.87 -17.19 -12.03
CA LYS A 32 -1.82 -18.52 -11.43
C LYS A 32 -3.03 -18.89 -10.59
N GLY A 33 -4.02 -18.00 -10.46
CA GLY A 33 -5.20 -18.19 -9.62
C GLY A 33 -4.87 -18.24 -8.11
N MET A 34 -3.77 -17.63 -7.69
CA MET A 34 -3.38 -17.56 -6.28
C MET A 34 -4.10 -16.40 -5.58
N GLY A 35 -4.58 -16.62 -4.37
CA GLY A 35 -5.07 -15.54 -3.51
C GLY A 35 -3.93 -14.63 -3.07
N VAL A 36 -4.12 -13.30 -3.16
CA VAL A 36 -3.10 -12.30 -2.81
C VAL A 36 -3.43 -11.62 -1.49
N ILE A 37 -2.54 -11.78 -0.52
CA ILE A 37 -2.64 -11.23 0.83
C ILE A 37 -1.57 -10.13 0.98
N ILE A 38 -2.02 -8.89 1.16
CA ILE A 38 -1.09 -7.77 1.35
C ILE A 38 -0.79 -7.56 2.84
N LYS A 39 0.49 -7.59 3.20
CA LYS A 39 0.98 -7.12 4.49
C LYS A 39 1.47 -5.68 4.36
N ARG A 40 1.41 -4.93 5.48
CA ARG A 40 1.82 -3.51 5.58
C ARG A 40 1.10 -2.57 4.59
N PRO A 41 -0.21 -2.73 4.37
CA PRO A 41 -0.95 -1.94 3.37
C PRO A 41 -0.91 -0.44 3.64
N ILE A 42 -0.77 -0.03 4.90
CA ILE A 42 -0.68 1.37 5.33
C ILE A 42 0.78 1.84 5.57
N ALA A 43 1.77 1.10 5.05
CA ALA A 43 3.21 1.42 5.24
C ALA A 43 3.58 1.70 6.71
N ASN A 44 3.04 0.94 7.66
CA ASN A 44 3.18 1.18 9.11
C ASN A 44 2.72 2.59 9.54
N GLY A 45 1.79 3.20 8.80
CA GLY A 45 1.26 4.53 9.07
C GLY A 45 2.15 5.68 8.57
N ALA A 46 3.13 5.41 7.71
CA ALA A 46 4.10 6.41 7.25
C ALA A 46 3.51 7.45 6.29
N TRP A 47 2.56 7.06 5.42
CA TRP A 47 1.96 8.00 4.46
C TRP A 47 1.20 9.10 5.20
N GLY A 48 1.59 10.37 4.95
CA GLY A 48 0.99 11.54 5.60
C GLY A 48 1.18 11.59 7.12
N ALA A 49 2.14 10.86 7.69
CA ALA A 49 2.42 10.93 9.12
C ALA A 49 3.14 12.24 9.48
N GLU A 50 2.80 12.78 10.66
CA GLU A 50 3.52 13.89 11.25
C GLU A 50 4.62 13.34 12.17
N GLY A 51 5.86 13.76 11.93
CA GLY A 51 7.03 13.38 12.73
C GLY A 51 7.67 12.05 12.37
N SER A 52 8.96 11.92 12.66
CA SER A 52 9.74 10.74 12.37
C SER A 52 9.45 9.60 13.36
N PRO A 53 9.31 8.36 12.89
CA PRO A 53 9.10 7.21 13.77
C PRO A 53 10.37 6.89 14.57
N THR A 54 10.20 6.36 15.79
CA THR A 54 11.28 5.95 16.67
C THR A 54 11.89 4.59 16.31
N SER A 55 11.29 3.84 15.40
CA SER A 55 11.69 2.49 14.98
C SER A 55 12.37 2.52 13.62
N GLU A 56 13.57 1.91 13.51
CA GLU A 56 14.30 1.80 12.25
C GLU A 56 13.49 1.15 11.13
N ASN A 57 12.69 0.12 11.43
CA ASN A 57 11.81 -0.54 10.46
C ASN A 57 10.71 0.37 9.89
N ARG A 58 10.38 1.48 10.58
CA ARG A 58 9.44 2.49 10.11
C ARG A 58 10.14 3.66 9.43
N ALA A 59 11.41 3.90 9.76
CA ALA A 59 12.14 5.07 9.29
C ALA A 59 12.25 5.09 7.76
N GLU A 60 12.50 3.95 7.13
CA GLU A 60 12.61 3.87 5.67
C GLU A 60 11.25 4.11 4.97
N TYR A 61 10.15 3.56 5.48
CA TYR A 61 8.81 3.88 4.96
C TYR A 61 8.51 5.37 5.08
N PHE A 62 8.86 5.96 6.22
CA PHE A 62 8.66 7.39 6.46
C PHE A 62 9.49 8.25 5.49
N ARG A 63 10.78 7.94 5.33
CA ARG A 63 11.65 8.64 4.37
C ARG A 63 11.09 8.58 2.94
N ARG A 64 10.63 7.43 2.49
CA ARG A 64 10.01 7.26 1.17
C ARG A 64 8.73 8.07 1.05
N ALA A 65 7.90 8.07 2.10
CA ALA A 65 6.66 8.85 2.13
C ALA A 65 6.94 10.35 2.04
N GLU A 66 7.92 10.86 2.78
CA GLU A 66 8.35 12.27 2.69
C GLU A 66 8.87 12.60 1.29
N THR A 67 9.69 11.72 0.71
CA THR A 67 10.24 11.91 -0.65
C THR A 67 9.13 12.01 -1.69
N MET A 68 8.11 11.13 -1.63
CA MET A 68 6.97 11.19 -2.54
C MET A 68 6.05 12.39 -2.26
N ALA A 69 5.85 12.74 -1.00
CA ALA A 69 5.01 13.87 -0.58
C ALA A 69 5.62 15.23 -0.97
N ALA A 70 6.96 15.33 -1.06
CA ALA A 70 7.67 16.54 -1.48
C ALA A 70 7.31 17.01 -2.90
N LEU A 71 6.70 16.15 -3.73
CA LEU A 71 6.13 16.53 -5.03
C LEU A 71 4.83 17.37 -4.91
N GLY A 72 4.38 17.64 -3.70
CA GLY A 72 3.20 18.45 -3.41
C GLY A 72 1.91 17.64 -3.20
N PRO A 73 0.80 18.31 -2.90
CA PRO A 73 -0.48 17.68 -2.66
C PRO A 73 -1.01 16.96 -3.91
N ILE A 74 -1.78 15.89 -3.71
CA ILE A 74 -2.45 15.17 -4.79
C ILE A 74 -3.90 15.67 -4.85
N ALA A 75 -4.30 16.22 -6.00
CA ALA A 75 -5.65 16.71 -6.20
C ALA A 75 -6.68 15.56 -6.06
N GLY A 76 -7.71 15.79 -5.27
CA GLY A 76 -8.75 14.78 -5.02
C GLY A 76 -8.38 13.66 -4.05
N ALA A 77 -7.17 13.68 -3.49
CA ALA A 77 -6.79 12.69 -2.50
C ALA A 77 -7.67 12.79 -1.24
N PRO A 78 -8.07 11.66 -0.64
CA PRO A 78 -8.75 11.68 0.66
C PRO A 78 -7.93 12.42 1.71
N GLY A 79 -8.59 13.26 2.53
CA GLY A 79 -7.93 13.90 3.67
C GLY A 79 -7.50 12.92 4.76
N ASP A 80 -8.16 11.76 4.81
CA ASP A 80 -7.77 10.65 5.69
C ASP A 80 -6.65 9.83 5.05
N ARG A 81 -5.46 9.87 5.66
CA ARG A 81 -4.26 9.21 5.16
C ARG A 81 -4.35 7.67 5.16
N ILE A 82 -5.11 7.09 6.08
CA ILE A 82 -5.31 5.64 6.14
C ILE A 82 -6.25 5.21 5.02
N LEU A 83 -7.31 5.97 4.78
CA LEU A 83 -8.20 5.75 3.64
C LEU A 83 -7.44 5.86 2.31
N ALA A 84 -6.57 6.85 2.16
CA ALA A 84 -5.74 6.99 0.95
C ALA A 84 -4.84 5.76 0.74
N ALA A 85 -4.20 5.27 1.81
CA ALA A 85 -3.32 4.11 1.75
C ALA A 85 -4.07 2.79 1.48
N LEU A 86 -5.18 2.54 2.17
CA LEU A 86 -6.02 1.35 1.93
C LEU A 86 -6.67 1.41 0.56
N GLY A 87 -7.17 2.59 0.15
CA GLY A 87 -7.77 2.78 -1.16
C GLY A 87 -6.77 2.57 -2.30
N PHE A 88 -5.51 2.95 -2.12
CA PHE A 88 -4.44 2.62 -3.06
C PHE A 88 -4.27 1.11 -3.22
N VAL A 89 -4.17 0.37 -2.12
CA VAL A 89 -3.97 -1.08 -2.14
C VAL A 89 -5.14 -1.80 -2.80
N PHE A 90 -6.37 -1.48 -2.40
CA PHE A 90 -7.58 -2.12 -2.94
C PHE A 90 -8.01 -1.60 -4.32
N ALA A 91 -7.32 -0.61 -4.88
CA ALA A 91 -7.50 -0.22 -6.28
C ALA A 91 -6.83 -1.20 -7.27
N HIS A 92 -6.01 -2.12 -6.77
CA HIS A 92 -5.35 -3.16 -7.58
C HIS A 92 -6.19 -4.43 -7.57
N PRO A 93 -6.76 -4.84 -8.71
CA PRO A 93 -7.71 -5.95 -8.79
C PRO A 93 -7.10 -7.32 -8.44
N GLU A 94 -5.78 -7.42 -8.42
CA GLU A 94 -5.06 -8.63 -8.02
C GLU A 94 -5.07 -8.85 -6.50
N VAL A 95 -5.46 -7.84 -5.70
CA VAL A 95 -5.43 -7.90 -4.24
C VAL A 95 -6.75 -8.43 -3.71
N ASP A 96 -6.72 -9.58 -3.03
CA ASP A 96 -7.91 -10.18 -2.41
C ASP A 96 -8.14 -9.69 -0.98
N THR A 97 -7.04 -9.48 -0.22
CA THR A 97 -7.16 -9.06 1.18
C THR A 97 -5.90 -8.34 1.67
N ALA A 98 -6.03 -7.62 2.79
CA ALA A 98 -4.93 -6.91 3.41
C ALA A 98 -4.94 -7.08 4.93
N ILE A 99 -3.74 -7.23 5.52
CA ILE A 99 -3.55 -7.38 6.97
C ILE A 99 -3.11 -6.05 7.57
N VAL A 100 -3.93 -5.48 8.44
CA VAL A 100 -3.62 -4.27 9.21
C VAL A 100 -3.52 -4.61 10.68
N GLY A 101 -2.32 -4.48 11.26
CA GLY A 101 -2.11 -4.62 12.70
C GLY A 101 -2.46 -3.33 13.44
N THR A 102 -3.22 -3.44 14.54
CA THR A 102 -3.50 -2.35 15.46
C THR A 102 -3.67 -2.86 16.88
N TRP A 103 -3.33 -2.02 17.86
CA TRP A 103 -3.59 -2.26 19.28
C TRP A 103 -4.89 -1.57 19.77
N ASP A 104 -5.47 -0.72 18.92
CA ASP A 104 -6.68 0.03 19.22
C ASP A 104 -7.86 -0.53 18.44
N SER A 105 -8.87 -1.03 19.14
CA SER A 105 -10.09 -1.56 18.54
C SER A 105 -10.88 -0.52 17.74
N ALA A 106 -10.80 0.77 18.11
CA ALA A 106 -11.44 1.84 17.36
C ALA A 106 -10.80 2.01 15.97
N HIS A 107 -9.47 1.88 15.88
CA HIS A 107 -8.79 1.87 14.58
C HIS A 107 -9.21 0.68 13.71
N LEU A 108 -9.42 -0.50 14.30
CA LEU A 108 -9.90 -1.66 13.54
C LEU A 108 -11.28 -1.41 12.96
N ILE A 109 -12.21 -0.94 13.79
CA ILE A 109 -13.58 -0.63 13.36
C ILE A 109 -13.57 0.43 12.25
N ASN A 110 -12.79 1.50 12.44
CA ASN A 110 -12.67 2.57 11.45
C ASN A 110 -12.10 2.07 10.11
N ASN A 111 -11.07 1.22 10.14
CA ASN A 111 -10.49 0.63 8.93
C ASN A 111 -11.53 -0.22 8.15
N ILE A 112 -12.32 -1.03 8.85
CA ILE A 112 -13.41 -1.81 8.24
C ILE A 112 -14.44 -0.88 7.59
N GLN A 113 -14.90 0.15 8.32
CA GLN A 113 -15.88 1.12 7.80
C GLN A 113 -15.35 1.89 6.58
N MET A 114 -14.05 2.22 6.55
CA MET A 114 -13.42 2.83 5.39
C MET A 114 -13.48 1.92 4.16
N VAL A 115 -13.10 0.65 4.32
CA VAL A 115 -13.07 -0.31 3.22
C VAL A 115 -14.47 -0.60 2.71
N GLU A 116 -15.45 -0.80 3.60
CA GLU A 116 -16.81 -1.14 3.22
C GLU A 116 -17.63 0.04 2.66
N GLY A 117 -17.39 1.25 3.16
CA GLY A 117 -18.27 2.40 2.89
C GLY A 117 -17.64 3.55 2.11
N ARG A 118 -16.32 3.59 1.96
CA ARG A 118 -15.60 4.75 1.39
C ARG A 118 -14.66 4.41 0.22
N LEU A 119 -14.54 3.16 -0.15
CA LEU A 119 -13.82 2.76 -1.36
C LEU A 119 -14.78 2.68 -2.57
N PRO A 120 -14.26 2.83 -3.79
CA PRO A 120 -12.88 3.15 -4.17
C PRO A 120 -12.53 4.62 -3.96
N ILE A 121 -11.23 4.92 -3.86
CA ILE A 121 -10.73 6.30 -3.97
C ILE A 121 -10.66 6.72 -5.45
N PRO A 122 -10.55 8.04 -5.78
CA PRO A 122 -10.46 8.48 -7.15
C PRO A 122 -9.29 7.84 -7.90
N LYS A 123 -9.54 7.38 -9.12
CA LYS A 123 -8.55 6.70 -9.97
C LYS A 123 -7.32 7.56 -10.24
N GLU A 124 -7.53 8.85 -10.42
CA GLU A 124 -6.47 9.83 -10.68
C GLU A 124 -5.48 9.94 -9.52
N VAL A 125 -5.96 9.72 -8.28
CA VAL A 125 -5.11 9.67 -7.08
C VAL A 125 -4.22 8.43 -7.12
N VAL A 126 -4.77 7.28 -7.48
CA VAL A 126 -4.03 6.02 -7.61
C VAL A 126 -2.96 6.15 -8.69
N GLU A 127 -3.32 6.65 -9.86
CA GLU A 127 -2.40 6.88 -10.99
C GLU A 127 -1.26 7.84 -10.63
N GLU A 128 -1.57 8.91 -9.89
CA GLU A 128 -0.54 9.85 -9.44
C GLU A 128 0.42 9.21 -8.41
N LEU A 129 -0.09 8.38 -7.51
CA LEU A 129 0.74 7.63 -6.56
C LEU A 129 1.66 6.63 -7.28
N CYS A 130 1.17 5.92 -8.29
CA CYS A 130 1.98 5.05 -9.14
C CYS A 130 3.05 5.86 -9.89
N ARG A 131 2.69 6.97 -10.51
CA ARG A 131 3.62 7.85 -11.25
C ARG A 131 4.74 8.39 -10.36
N ARG A 132 4.42 8.79 -9.11
CA ARG A 132 5.44 9.23 -8.14
C ARG A 132 6.41 8.13 -7.78
N PHE A 133 5.90 6.94 -7.55
CA PHE A 133 6.74 5.78 -7.26
C PHE A 133 7.62 5.41 -8.47
N ASP A 134 7.08 5.39 -9.67
CA ASP A 134 7.85 5.13 -10.89
C ASP A 134 8.99 6.12 -11.11
N HIS A 135 8.77 7.38 -10.71
CA HIS A 135 9.78 8.42 -10.84
C HIS A 135 10.87 8.37 -9.74
N LEU A 136 10.49 8.05 -8.50
CA LEU A 136 11.35 8.20 -7.32
C LEU A 136 11.78 6.88 -6.69
N GLY A 137 10.96 5.85 -6.81
CA GLY A 137 11.04 4.63 -6.01
C GLY A 137 11.34 3.36 -6.80
N ARG A 138 11.55 3.44 -8.08
CA ARG A 138 11.75 2.25 -8.92
C ARG A 138 12.97 1.42 -8.53
N ASP A 139 14.01 2.07 -8.02
CA ASP A 139 15.24 1.42 -7.53
C ASP A 139 15.19 1.12 -6.01
N TRP A 140 14.06 1.40 -5.35
CA TRP A 140 13.94 1.08 -3.94
C TRP A 140 13.75 -0.43 -3.74
N VAL A 141 14.57 -1.00 -2.87
CA VAL A 141 14.45 -2.41 -2.50
C VAL A 141 13.13 -2.61 -1.74
N GLN A 142 12.38 -3.65 -2.09
CA GLN A 142 11.15 -4.02 -1.38
C GLN A 142 11.46 -4.27 0.12
N LEU A 143 10.66 -3.66 0.99
CA LEU A 143 10.82 -3.81 2.43
C LEU A 143 10.05 -5.05 2.93
N MET A 144 10.79 -5.98 3.52
CA MET A 144 10.25 -7.25 4.02
C MET A 144 9.98 -7.22 5.54
#